data_fa997666219edaa2486f455b0f5dd011
#
_entry.id   fa997666219edaa2486f455b0f5dd011
#
_cell.length_a   1.000
_cell.length_b   1.000
_cell.length_c   1.000
_cell.angle_alpha   90.00
_cell.angle_beta   90.00
_cell.angle_gamma   90.00
#
_symmetry.space_group_name_H-M   'P 1'
#
loop_
_entity.id
_entity.type
_entity.pdbx_description
1 polymer ?
#
loop_
_entity_poly.entity_id
_entity_poly.type
_entity_poly.pdbx_seq_one_letter_code
_entity_poly.pdbx_strand_id
1 'polypeptide(L)'
;MAQIEEPEKAMRLARAIASDISLYNEEKIKDGIMNDSFFEAVSAELEEGRELYKSRCAPRICEEFNFYERAIIDIIIRSKGHLKSVMW
;
A
#
# COMPACT_ATOMS: atom_id res chain seq x y z
N MET A 1 -19.19 10.83 -10.40
CA MET A 1 -18.50 11.32 -9.20
C MET A 1 -17.15 11.91 -9.56
N ALA A 2 -16.82 13.04 -9.00
CA ALA A 2 -15.57 13.73 -9.34
C ALA A 2 -14.37 12.95 -8.83
N GLN A 3 -13.35 12.86 -9.66
CA GLN A 3 -12.10 12.24 -9.26
C GLN A 3 -11.30 13.19 -8.37
N ILE A 4 -10.44 12.62 -7.53
CA ILE A 4 -9.56 13.39 -6.67
C ILE A 4 -8.51 14.08 -7.53
N GLU A 5 -8.41 15.39 -7.42
CA GLU A 5 -7.44 16.18 -8.17
C GLU A 5 -6.40 16.85 -7.27
N GLU A 6 -6.58 16.77 -5.97
CA GLU A 6 -5.64 17.34 -5.01
C GLU A 6 -4.66 16.28 -4.53
N PRO A 7 -3.33 16.53 -4.65
CA PRO A 7 -2.32 15.57 -4.22
C PRO A 7 -2.47 15.12 -2.77
N GLU A 8 -2.82 16.05 -1.88
CA GLU A 8 -2.99 15.74 -0.48
C GLU A 8 -4.09 14.71 -0.23
N LYS A 9 -5.21 14.86 -0.93
CA LYS A 9 -6.33 13.93 -0.80
C LYS A 9 -5.98 12.58 -1.41
N ALA A 10 -5.24 12.58 -2.52
CA ALA A 10 -4.78 11.36 -3.16
C ALA A 10 -3.83 10.59 -2.23
N MET A 11 -2.95 11.29 -1.55
CA MET A 11 -2.04 10.68 -0.59
C MET A 11 -2.80 10.04 0.56
N ARG A 12 -3.83 10.71 1.06
CA ARG A 12 -4.67 10.17 2.13
C ARG A 12 -5.39 8.90 1.68
N LEU A 13 -5.91 8.92 0.46
CA LEU A 13 -6.57 7.73 -0.10
C LEU A 13 -5.58 6.57 -0.22
N ALA A 14 -4.40 6.84 -0.76
CA ALA A 14 -3.37 5.81 -0.89
C ALA A 14 -3.02 5.19 0.46
N ARG A 15 -2.87 6.01 1.48
CA ARG A 15 -2.58 5.55 2.83
C ARG A 15 -3.72 4.74 3.42
N ALA A 16 -4.95 5.16 3.17
CA ALA A 16 -6.13 4.44 3.66
C ALA A 16 -6.21 3.05 3.03
N ILE A 17 -6.00 2.96 1.72
CA ILE A 17 -6.00 1.69 1.00
C ILE A 17 -4.88 0.79 1.53
N ALA A 18 -3.69 1.33 1.66
CA ALA A 18 -2.54 0.58 2.16
C ALA A 18 -2.77 0.10 3.59
N SER A 19 -3.35 0.93 4.44
CA SER A 19 -3.68 0.55 5.82
C SER A 19 -4.69 -0.58 5.86
N ASP A 20 -5.69 -0.53 4.99
CA ASP A 20 -6.69 -1.60 4.92
C ASP A 20 -6.06 -2.92 4.48
N ILE A 21 -5.19 -2.87 3.49
CA ILE A 21 -4.48 -4.06 3.04
C ILE A 21 -3.65 -4.63 4.19
N SER A 22 -2.95 -3.79 4.91
CA SER A 22 -2.13 -4.20 6.04
C SER A 22 -2.98 -4.83 7.15
N LEU A 23 -4.11 -4.21 7.46
CA LEU A 23 -4.97 -4.67 8.53
C LEU A 23 -5.62 -6.02 8.24
N TYR A 24 -6.14 -6.18 7.01
CA TYR A 24 -6.85 -7.40 6.65
C TYR A 24 -5.94 -8.56 6.24
N ASN A 25 -4.67 -8.28 5.97
CA ASN A 25 -3.72 -9.29 5.51
C ASN A 25 -2.47 -9.37 6.39
N GLU A 26 -2.61 -9.05 7.66
CA GLU A 26 -1.49 -8.96 8.59
C GLU A 26 -0.63 -10.23 8.63
N GLU A 27 -1.26 -11.38 8.70
CA GLU A 27 -0.53 -12.65 8.73
C GLU A 27 0.20 -12.94 7.41
N LYS A 28 -0.47 -12.67 6.29
CA LYS A 28 0.15 -12.84 4.97
C LYS A 28 1.36 -11.94 4.81
N ILE A 29 1.25 -10.71 5.30
CA ILE A 29 2.35 -9.76 5.22
C ILE A 29 3.54 -10.23 6.05
N LYS A 30 3.29 -10.68 7.26
CA LYS A 30 4.34 -11.19 8.14
C LYS A 30 5.03 -12.40 7.50
N ASP A 31 4.24 -13.35 7.03
CA ASP A 31 4.78 -14.54 6.39
C ASP A 31 5.57 -14.19 5.14
N GLY A 32 5.06 -13.26 4.33
CA GLY A 32 5.72 -12.82 3.13
C GLY A 32 7.06 -12.16 3.42
N ILE A 33 7.13 -11.35 4.45
CA ILE A 33 8.38 -10.69 4.85
C ILE A 33 9.38 -11.70 5.39
N MET A 34 8.93 -12.62 6.22
CA MET A 34 9.80 -13.65 6.81
C MET A 34 10.35 -14.59 5.76
N ASN A 35 9.57 -14.89 4.73
CA ASN A 35 9.96 -15.80 3.65
C ASN A 35 10.48 -15.10 2.41
N ASP A 36 10.63 -13.77 2.50
CA ASP A 36 11.11 -12.93 1.39
C ASP A 36 10.22 -13.03 0.16
N SER A 37 8.92 -13.18 0.37
CA SER A 37 7.92 -13.33 -0.69
C SER A 37 6.73 -12.37 -0.52
N PHE A 38 6.98 -11.18 0.01
CA PHE A 38 5.94 -10.20 0.31
C PHE A 38 5.03 -9.91 -0.87
N PHE A 39 5.62 -9.59 -2.02
CA PHE A 39 4.82 -9.21 -3.19
C PHE A 39 3.99 -10.37 -3.74
N GLU A 40 4.50 -11.58 -3.65
CA GLU A 40 3.74 -12.76 -4.07
C GLU A 40 2.58 -13.03 -3.14
N ALA A 41 2.80 -12.87 -1.84
CA ALA A 41 1.78 -13.15 -0.83
C ALA A 41 0.57 -12.23 -0.93
N VAL A 42 0.79 -10.96 -1.29
CA VAL A 42 -0.28 -9.95 -1.33
C VAL A 42 -0.49 -9.34 -2.71
N SER A 43 -0.02 -10.00 -3.77
CA SER A 43 -0.13 -9.44 -5.12
C SER A 43 -1.56 -9.12 -5.53
N ALA A 44 -2.51 -9.99 -5.24
CA ALA A 44 -3.91 -9.78 -5.58
C ALA A 44 -4.46 -8.55 -4.86
N GLU A 45 -4.16 -8.43 -3.57
CA GLU A 45 -4.61 -7.31 -2.76
C GLU A 45 -3.99 -5.98 -3.21
N LEU A 46 -2.72 -6.03 -3.60
CA LEU A 46 -2.04 -4.84 -4.12
C LEU A 46 -2.64 -4.38 -5.45
N GLU A 47 -2.96 -5.33 -6.32
CA GLU A 47 -3.59 -5.03 -7.62
C GLU A 47 -4.98 -4.42 -7.42
N GLU A 48 -5.78 -5.00 -6.55
CA GLU A 48 -7.11 -4.48 -6.24
C GLU A 48 -7.03 -3.08 -5.67
N GLY A 49 -6.11 -2.85 -4.76
CA GLY A 49 -5.89 -1.54 -4.17
C GLY A 49 -5.46 -0.52 -5.20
N ARG A 50 -4.58 -0.91 -6.10
CA ARG A 50 -4.12 -0.04 -7.18
C ARG A 50 -5.25 0.37 -8.12
N GLU A 51 -6.09 -0.59 -8.48
CA GLU A 51 -7.26 -0.32 -9.34
C GLU A 51 -8.21 0.65 -8.65
N LEU A 52 -8.48 0.44 -7.38
CA LEU A 52 -9.33 1.33 -6.60
C LEU A 52 -8.74 2.74 -6.56
N TYR A 53 -7.45 2.85 -6.28
CA TYR A 53 -6.77 4.13 -6.23
C TYR A 53 -6.87 4.86 -7.57
N LYS A 54 -6.57 4.16 -8.67
CA LYS A 54 -6.64 4.73 -10.01
C LYS A 54 -8.05 5.16 -10.39
N SER A 55 -9.06 4.42 -9.94
CA SER A 55 -10.44 4.75 -10.27
C SER A 55 -10.92 6.01 -9.55
N ARG A 56 -10.31 6.34 -8.43
CA ARG A 56 -10.74 7.49 -7.63
C ARG A 56 -9.88 8.75 -7.80
N CYS A 57 -8.70 8.61 -8.35
CA CYS A 57 -7.80 9.73 -8.57
C CYS A 57 -7.74 10.12 -10.03
N ALA A 58 -7.55 11.41 -10.31
CA ALA A 58 -7.36 11.87 -11.67
C ALA A 58 -6.10 11.25 -12.26
N PRO A 59 -6.10 10.88 -13.56
CA PRO A 59 -4.92 10.28 -14.18
C PRO A 59 -3.66 11.12 -14.02
N ARG A 60 -3.79 12.44 -14.04
CA ARG A 60 -2.68 13.36 -13.82
C ARG A 60 -2.01 13.11 -12.48
N ILE A 61 -2.80 12.92 -11.43
CA ILE A 61 -2.28 12.66 -10.09
C ILE A 61 -1.56 11.31 -10.06
N CYS A 62 -2.14 10.30 -10.68
CA CYS A 62 -1.53 8.96 -10.72
C CYS A 62 -0.21 8.97 -11.47
N GLU A 63 -0.08 9.79 -12.50
CA GLU A 63 1.14 9.88 -13.30
C GLU A 63 2.24 10.73 -12.65
N GLU A 64 1.85 11.85 -12.05
CA GLU A 64 2.82 12.77 -11.44
C GLU A 64 3.33 12.28 -10.09
N PHE A 65 2.49 11.59 -9.33
CA PHE A 65 2.80 11.19 -7.97
C PHE A 65 2.67 9.69 -7.79
N ASN A 66 3.60 9.10 -7.08
CA ASN A 66 3.58 7.67 -6.79
C ASN A 66 3.13 7.39 -5.36
N PHE A 67 2.07 8.06 -4.93
CA PHE A 67 1.57 7.96 -3.57
C PHE A 67 1.21 6.54 -3.15
N TYR A 68 0.59 5.78 -4.06
CA TYR A 68 0.19 4.42 -3.75
C TYR A 68 1.40 3.53 -3.50
N GLU A 69 2.37 3.59 -4.38
CA GLU A 69 3.61 2.82 -4.24
C GLU A 69 4.37 3.21 -2.98
N ARG A 70 4.42 4.50 -2.68
CA ARG A 70 5.09 4.99 -1.47
C ARG A 70 4.38 4.52 -0.20
N ALA A 71 3.04 4.48 -0.22
CA ALA A 71 2.28 3.99 0.91
C ALA A 71 2.53 2.50 1.15
N ILE A 72 2.62 1.72 0.08
CA ILE A 72 2.90 0.29 0.17
C ILE A 72 4.32 0.06 0.72
N ILE A 73 5.29 0.81 0.21
CA ILE A 73 6.68 0.72 0.70
C ILE A 73 6.74 1.06 2.18
N ASP A 74 5.99 2.07 2.61
CA ASP A 74 5.93 2.49 4.00
C ASP A 74 5.44 1.35 4.91
N ILE A 75 4.45 0.59 4.44
CA ILE A 75 3.94 -0.56 5.16
C ILE A 75 5.02 -1.64 5.27
N ILE A 76 5.75 -1.90 4.19
CA ILE A 76 6.83 -2.89 4.19
C ILE A 76 7.90 -2.49 5.21
N ILE A 77 8.29 -1.23 5.20
CA ILE A 77 9.31 -0.72 6.12
C ILE A 77 8.87 -0.86 7.57
N ARG A 78 7.63 -0.49 7.87
CA ARG A 78 7.08 -0.62 9.21
C ARG A 78 7.03 -2.06 9.68
N SER A 79 6.56 -2.96 8.81
CA SER A 79 6.45 -4.37 9.14
C SER A 79 7.83 -4.99 9.34
N LYS A 80 8.78 -4.67 8.48
CA LYS A 80 10.17 -5.15 8.64
C LYS A 80 10.80 -4.60 9.91
N GLY A 81 10.57 -3.33 10.19
CA GLY A 81 11.09 -2.69 11.39
C GLY A 81 10.57 -3.36 12.65
N HIS A 82 9.29 -3.70 12.66
CA HIS A 82 8.66 -4.38 13.78
C HIS A 82 9.25 -5.78 13.98
N LEU A 83 9.38 -6.55 12.91
CA LEU A 83 9.96 -7.88 12.95
C LEU A 83 11.42 -7.82 13.35
N LYS A 84 12.14 -6.85 12.83
CA LYS A 84 13.54 -6.66 13.15
C LYS A 84 13.73 -6.35 14.64
N SER A 85 12.85 -5.53 15.20
CA SER A 85 12.84 -5.22 16.62
C SER A 85 12.74 -6.48 17.47
N VAL A 86 11.93 -7.43 17.04
CA VAL A 86 11.72 -8.69 17.74
C VAL A 86 12.95 -9.59 17.64
N MET A 87 13.64 -9.51 16.50
CA MET A 87 14.83 -10.33 16.26
C MET A 87 16.09 -9.79 16.91
N TRP A 88 16.14 -8.51 17.19
CA TRP A 88 17.29 -7.89 17.83
C TRP A 88 17.13 -7.84 19.35
#